data_abb8cdefb25cb5e6fbd1859cab62fe7a
#
_entry.id   abb8cdefb25cb5e6fbd1859cab62fe7a
#
_cell.length_a   1.000
_cell.length_b   1.000
_cell.length_c   1.000
_cell.angle_alpha   90.00
_cell.angle_beta   90.00
_cell.angle_gamma   90.00
#
_symmetry.space_group_name_H-M   'P 1'
#
loop_
_entity.id
_entity.type
_entity.pdbx_description
1 polymer ?
#
loop_
_entity_poly.entity_id
_entity_poly.type
_entity_poly.pdbx_seq_one_letter_code
_entity_poly.pdbx_strand_id
1 'polypeptide(L)'
;MSEHTTNTALRLRPPAHRVSRRAIGYWTVTASILWIILIGVQTLIVVTSDDAPSFLTVTLVLSGVLAPLHLIVMPQWRYRVHRWEVTGEAVYTQSGWLKQEWRIAPVSRIQTVDIERDPFEQLFGLAKITVTTASAAGPLRIAGLTHDRALELADELTKTTQAARGEAT
;
A
#
# COMPACT_ATOMS: atom_id res chain seq x y z
N MET A 1 22.10 -15.87 -42.18
CA MET A 1 21.38 -14.62 -41.82
C MET A 1 20.73 -14.89 -40.49
N SER A 2 21.43 -14.57 -39.41
CA SER A 2 21.03 -14.92 -38.04
C SER A 2 20.31 -13.72 -37.41
N GLU A 3 18.98 -13.83 -37.27
CA GLU A 3 18.19 -12.86 -36.50
C GLU A 3 18.58 -12.95 -35.03
N HIS A 4 19.34 -11.98 -34.55
CA HIS A 4 19.48 -11.71 -33.13
C HIS A 4 18.15 -11.16 -32.61
N THR A 5 17.29 -12.07 -32.14
CA THR A 5 16.15 -11.71 -31.32
C THR A 5 16.71 -11.17 -30.00
N THR A 6 16.91 -9.87 -29.91
CA THR A 6 17.24 -9.19 -28.67
C THR A 6 16.05 -9.34 -27.74
N ASN A 7 16.08 -10.39 -26.92
CA ASN A 7 15.15 -10.61 -25.85
C ASN A 7 15.40 -9.54 -24.78
N THR A 8 14.90 -8.33 -25.02
CA THR A 8 14.86 -7.24 -24.03
C THR A 8 13.86 -7.67 -22.97
N ALA A 9 14.33 -8.56 -22.06
CA ALA A 9 13.61 -8.81 -20.82
C ALA A 9 13.36 -7.44 -20.21
N LEU A 10 12.08 -7.03 -20.20
CA LEU A 10 11.60 -5.85 -19.48
C LEU A 10 12.00 -6.03 -18.00
N ARG A 11 13.22 -5.63 -17.66
CA ARG A 11 13.64 -5.51 -16.27
C ARG A 11 12.80 -4.38 -15.71
N LEU A 12 11.69 -4.74 -15.06
CA LEU A 12 10.89 -3.82 -14.29
C LEU A 12 11.79 -3.24 -13.20
N ARG A 13 12.35 -2.07 -13.48
CA ARG A 13 13.10 -1.29 -12.49
C ARG A 13 12.13 -0.95 -11.36
N PRO A 14 12.51 -1.15 -10.09
CA PRO A 14 11.66 -0.71 -8.99
C PRO A 14 11.44 0.81 -9.09
N PRO A 15 10.20 1.30 -8.86
CA PRO A 15 9.88 2.71 -8.91
C PRO A 15 10.80 3.53 -8.00
N ALA A 16 11.11 4.77 -8.41
CA ALA A 16 12.16 5.59 -7.80
C ALA A 16 11.83 6.04 -6.37
N HIS A 17 10.54 6.35 -6.09
CA HIS A 17 10.14 6.99 -4.83
C HIS A 17 9.58 5.99 -3.84
N ARG A 18 9.96 6.13 -2.56
CA ARG A 18 9.33 5.42 -1.45
C ARG A 18 8.17 6.23 -0.89
N VAL A 19 7.26 5.55 -0.21
CA VAL A 19 6.21 6.19 0.57
C VAL A 19 6.77 6.89 1.82
N SER A 20 5.95 7.65 2.54
CA SER A 20 6.37 8.34 3.76
C SER A 20 6.75 7.36 4.88
N ARG A 21 7.78 7.68 5.67
CA ARG A 21 8.14 6.92 6.88
C ARG A 21 7.01 6.89 7.92
N ARG A 22 6.13 7.90 7.93
CA ARG A 22 4.95 7.95 8.80
C ARG A 22 4.00 6.77 8.55
N ALA A 23 4.03 6.18 7.34
CA ALA A 23 3.25 5.00 7.00
C ALA A 23 3.62 3.77 7.86
N ILE A 24 4.88 3.68 8.36
CA ILE A 24 5.29 2.62 9.28
C ILE A 24 4.44 2.70 10.56
N GLY A 25 4.35 3.90 11.17
CA GLY A 25 3.55 4.10 12.38
C GLY A 25 2.06 3.83 12.13
N TYR A 26 1.52 4.31 11.03
CA TYR A 26 0.14 4.05 10.63
C TYR A 26 -0.16 2.54 10.52
N TRP A 27 0.68 1.78 9.81
CA TRP A 27 0.49 0.33 9.67
C TRP A 27 0.70 -0.42 10.98
N THR A 28 1.63 0.04 11.84
CA THR A 28 1.81 -0.56 13.17
C THR A 28 0.56 -0.36 14.02
N VAL A 29 0.03 0.87 14.11
CA VAL A 29 -1.16 1.17 14.92
C VAL A 29 -2.39 0.41 14.39
N THR A 30 -2.64 0.42 13.09
CA THR A 30 -3.79 -0.30 12.51
C THR A 30 -3.70 -1.81 12.72
N ALA A 31 -2.50 -2.39 12.60
CA ALA A 31 -2.28 -3.80 12.90
C ALA A 31 -2.40 -4.12 14.40
N SER A 32 -1.97 -3.19 15.28
CA SER A 32 -2.07 -3.37 16.75
C SER A 32 -3.51 -3.50 17.22
N ILE A 33 -4.45 -2.78 16.61
CA ILE A 33 -5.87 -2.84 16.97
C ILE A 33 -6.40 -4.28 16.85
N LEU A 34 -6.09 -4.95 15.75
CA LEU A 34 -6.52 -6.35 15.54
C LEU A 34 -5.90 -7.29 16.59
N TRP A 35 -4.61 -7.14 16.89
CA TRP A 35 -3.93 -7.94 17.90
C TRP A 35 -4.46 -7.69 19.30
N ILE A 36 -4.74 -6.42 19.67
CA ILE A 36 -5.32 -6.06 20.97
C ILE A 36 -6.70 -6.71 21.14
N ILE A 37 -7.55 -6.63 20.11
CA ILE A 37 -8.87 -7.28 20.14
C ILE A 37 -8.72 -8.79 20.28
N LEU A 38 -7.87 -9.42 19.47
CA LEU A 38 -7.67 -10.87 19.48
C LEU A 38 -7.17 -11.36 20.85
N ILE A 39 -6.10 -10.76 21.35
CA ILE A 39 -5.51 -11.12 22.65
C ILE A 39 -6.49 -10.80 23.79
N GLY A 40 -7.16 -9.65 23.72
CA GLY A 40 -8.16 -9.27 24.73
C GLY A 40 -9.30 -10.26 24.84
N VAL A 41 -9.87 -10.69 23.70
CA VAL A 41 -10.94 -11.72 23.68
C VAL A 41 -10.44 -13.07 24.20
N GLN A 42 -9.26 -13.52 23.76
CA GLN A 42 -8.67 -14.77 24.25
C GLN A 42 -8.42 -14.73 25.77
N THR A 43 -7.86 -13.63 26.27
CA THR A 43 -7.62 -13.44 27.70
C THR A 43 -8.93 -13.44 28.49
N LEU A 44 -9.95 -12.72 28.00
CA LEU A 44 -11.25 -12.68 28.66
C LEU A 44 -11.85 -14.08 28.79
N ILE A 45 -11.85 -14.89 27.73
CA ILE A 45 -12.38 -16.25 27.76
C ILE A 45 -11.58 -17.12 28.72
N VAL A 46 -10.25 -17.07 28.69
CA VAL A 46 -9.40 -17.90 29.56
C VAL A 46 -9.62 -17.56 31.04
N VAL A 47 -9.82 -16.27 31.38
CA VAL A 47 -9.97 -15.83 32.79
C VAL A 47 -11.38 -16.06 33.32
N THR A 48 -12.43 -15.97 32.46
CA THR A 48 -13.82 -16.07 32.92
C THR A 48 -14.42 -17.47 32.81
N SER A 49 -13.77 -18.40 32.12
CA SER A 49 -14.26 -19.78 31.96
C SER A 49 -13.53 -20.73 32.90
N ASP A 50 -14.23 -21.38 33.83
CA ASP A 50 -13.66 -22.35 34.75
C ASP A 50 -13.07 -23.58 34.01
N ASP A 51 -13.62 -23.94 32.86
CA ASP A 51 -13.19 -25.05 32.00
C ASP A 51 -12.66 -24.55 30.65
N ALA A 52 -11.85 -23.50 30.64
CA ALA A 52 -11.29 -23.00 29.39
C ALA A 52 -10.45 -24.07 28.67
N PRO A 53 -10.74 -24.39 27.39
CA PRO A 53 -9.98 -25.39 26.66
C PRO A 53 -8.49 -25.05 26.61
N SER A 54 -7.61 -26.01 26.86
CA SER A 54 -6.14 -25.80 26.92
C SER A 54 -5.56 -25.22 25.61
N PHE A 55 -6.20 -25.47 24.45
CA PHE A 55 -5.79 -24.87 23.19
C PHE A 55 -5.90 -23.34 23.20
N LEU A 56 -6.85 -22.74 23.96
CA LEU A 56 -6.96 -21.28 24.07
C LEU A 56 -5.78 -20.68 24.81
N THR A 57 -5.29 -21.33 25.85
CA THR A 57 -4.08 -20.89 26.54
C THR A 57 -2.85 -20.97 25.63
N VAL A 58 -2.74 -22.05 24.85
CA VAL A 58 -1.66 -22.19 23.86
C VAL A 58 -1.74 -21.11 22.78
N THR A 59 -2.94 -20.85 22.23
CA THR A 59 -3.11 -19.80 21.22
C THR A 59 -2.89 -18.41 21.78
N LEU A 60 -3.22 -18.15 23.06
CA LEU A 60 -2.94 -16.89 23.74
C LEU A 60 -1.42 -16.64 23.85
N VAL A 61 -0.66 -17.65 24.27
CA VAL A 61 0.81 -17.58 24.33
C VAL A 61 1.40 -17.35 22.95
N LEU A 62 0.93 -18.10 21.94
CA LEU A 62 1.36 -17.90 20.54
C LEU A 62 1.04 -16.50 20.05
N SER A 63 -0.15 -15.97 20.33
CA SER A 63 -0.53 -14.60 19.96
C SER A 63 0.39 -13.57 20.62
N GLY A 64 0.76 -13.78 21.89
CA GLY A 64 1.68 -12.93 22.63
C GLY A 64 3.09 -12.87 22.03
N VAL A 65 3.55 -13.95 21.38
CA VAL A 65 4.83 -14.00 20.68
C VAL A 65 4.72 -13.48 19.24
N LEU A 66 3.67 -13.86 18.51
CA LEU A 66 3.51 -13.51 17.11
C LEU A 66 3.12 -12.05 16.91
N ALA A 67 2.36 -11.45 17.83
CA ALA A 67 1.95 -10.05 17.73
C ALA A 67 3.16 -9.10 17.66
N PRO A 68 4.10 -9.06 18.61
CA PRO A 68 5.24 -8.16 18.51
C PRO A 68 6.10 -8.45 17.27
N LEU A 69 6.31 -9.70 16.93
CA LEU A 69 7.05 -10.06 15.72
C LEU A 69 6.38 -9.49 14.46
N HIS A 70 5.06 -9.67 14.32
CA HIS A 70 4.28 -9.13 13.18
C HIS A 70 4.31 -7.60 13.17
N LEU A 71 4.14 -6.93 14.32
CA LEU A 71 4.12 -5.47 14.43
C LEU A 71 5.46 -4.82 14.12
N ILE A 72 6.56 -5.53 14.31
CA ILE A 72 7.90 -5.06 13.95
C ILE A 72 8.20 -5.35 12.47
N VAL A 73 7.99 -6.59 12.03
CA VAL A 73 8.44 -7.05 10.71
C VAL A 73 7.56 -6.50 9.58
N MET A 74 6.23 -6.62 9.71
CA MET A 74 5.30 -6.29 8.62
C MET A 74 5.38 -4.82 8.18
N PRO A 75 5.33 -3.80 9.08
CA PRO A 75 5.38 -2.40 8.65
C PRO A 75 6.72 -2.03 7.99
N GLN A 76 7.83 -2.56 8.51
CA GLN A 76 9.16 -2.33 7.96
C GLN A 76 9.32 -2.93 6.55
N TRP A 77 8.86 -4.17 6.40
CA TRP A 77 8.87 -4.84 5.10
C TRP A 77 7.98 -4.12 4.10
N ARG A 78 6.76 -3.80 4.51
CA ARG A 78 5.81 -3.06 3.69
C ARG A 78 6.37 -1.73 3.22
N TYR A 79 7.04 -0.97 4.11
CA TYR A 79 7.71 0.28 3.77
C TYR A 79 8.82 0.10 2.72
N ARG A 80 9.58 -1.00 2.76
CA ARG A 80 10.65 -1.29 1.80
C ARG A 80 10.11 -1.60 0.41
N VAL A 81 8.95 -2.25 0.35
CA VAL A 81 8.34 -2.71 -0.91
C VAL A 81 7.47 -1.63 -1.55
N HIS A 82 6.76 -0.81 -0.73
CA HIS A 82 5.88 0.21 -1.27
C HIS A 82 6.68 1.34 -1.93
N ARG A 83 6.56 1.38 -3.26
CA ARG A 83 7.24 2.38 -4.10
C ARG A 83 6.29 2.88 -5.18
N TRP A 84 6.57 4.08 -5.67
CA TRP A 84 5.82 4.71 -6.74
C TRP A 84 6.73 5.59 -7.59
N GLU A 85 6.33 5.83 -8.82
CA GLU A 85 7.01 6.75 -9.75
C GLU A 85 5.97 7.26 -10.75
N VAL A 86 6.03 8.55 -11.03
CA VAL A 86 5.24 9.18 -12.09
C VAL A 86 6.20 9.73 -13.12
N THR A 87 5.93 9.43 -14.37
CA THR A 87 6.60 9.98 -15.54
C THR A 87 5.57 10.69 -16.42
N GLY A 88 6.01 11.43 -17.43
CA GLY A 88 5.09 12.02 -18.41
C GLY A 88 4.21 11.00 -19.16
N GLU A 89 4.61 9.71 -19.18
CA GLU A 89 3.94 8.67 -19.95
C GLU A 89 3.07 7.74 -19.09
N ALA A 90 3.51 7.43 -17.86
CA ALA A 90 2.85 6.43 -17.02
C ALA A 90 3.07 6.64 -15.52
N VAL A 91 2.15 6.10 -14.73
CA VAL A 91 2.24 5.95 -13.28
C VAL A 91 2.63 4.52 -12.96
N TYR A 92 3.68 4.34 -12.19
CA TYR A 92 4.22 3.05 -11.73
C TYR A 92 4.00 2.90 -10.24
N THR A 93 3.49 1.77 -9.81
CA THR A 93 3.40 1.44 -8.37
C THR A 93 3.88 0.03 -8.10
N GLN A 94 4.53 -0.13 -6.96
CA GLN A 94 4.87 -1.41 -6.38
C GLN A 94 4.35 -1.42 -4.95
N SER A 95 3.52 -2.40 -4.62
CA SER A 95 2.88 -2.50 -3.31
C SER A 95 2.79 -3.97 -2.85
N GLY A 96 2.38 -4.16 -1.59
CA GLY A 96 2.21 -5.48 -0.98
C GLY A 96 3.22 -5.78 0.11
N TRP A 97 3.07 -6.94 0.77
CA TRP A 97 4.07 -7.43 1.71
C TRP A 97 4.35 -8.93 1.53
N LEU A 98 3.37 -9.81 1.58
CA LEU A 98 3.52 -11.24 1.21
C LEU A 98 3.42 -11.42 -0.30
N LYS A 99 2.43 -10.79 -0.92
CA LYS A 99 2.26 -10.73 -2.37
C LYS A 99 2.66 -9.34 -2.83
N GLN A 100 3.63 -9.24 -3.71
CA GLN A 100 4.02 -8.00 -4.35
C GLN A 100 3.22 -7.82 -5.63
N GLU A 101 2.67 -6.63 -5.80
CA GLU A 101 1.91 -6.23 -6.98
C GLU A 101 2.59 -5.05 -7.65
N TRP A 102 2.86 -5.19 -8.93
CA TRP A 102 3.39 -4.14 -9.80
C TRP A 102 2.28 -3.68 -10.71
N ARG A 103 2.03 -2.39 -10.74
CA ARG A 103 1.00 -1.80 -11.60
C ARG A 103 1.56 -0.64 -12.38
N ILE A 104 1.15 -0.55 -13.63
CA ILE A 104 1.53 0.52 -14.57
C ILE A 104 0.23 1.04 -15.17
N ALA A 105 0.03 2.35 -15.12
CA ALA A 105 -1.11 3.02 -15.73
C ALA A 105 -0.60 4.11 -16.70
N PRO A 106 -0.82 3.99 -18.02
CA PRO A 106 -0.51 5.05 -18.95
C PRO A 106 -1.30 6.32 -18.62
N VAL A 107 -0.64 7.48 -18.62
CA VAL A 107 -1.28 8.77 -18.30
C VAL A 107 -2.45 9.06 -19.23
N SER A 108 -2.34 8.71 -20.51
CA SER A 108 -3.41 8.87 -21.52
C SER A 108 -4.70 8.10 -21.20
N ARG A 109 -4.64 7.10 -20.32
CA ARG A 109 -5.81 6.27 -19.92
C ARG A 109 -6.39 6.66 -18.56
N ILE A 110 -5.82 7.65 -17.89
CA ILE A 110 -6.32 8.14 -16.60
C ILE A 110 -7.66 8.85 -16.83
N GLN A 111 -8.66 8.47 -16.03
CA GLN A 111 -10.00 9.08 -16.04
C GLN A 111 -10.18 10.04 -14.87
N THR A 112 -9.91 9.58 -13.64
CA THR A 112 -10.00 10.40 -12.43
C THR A 112 -8.77 10.20 -11.55
N VAL A 113 -8.45 11.23 -10.76
CA VAL A 113 -7.43 11.22 -9.73
C VAL A 113 -8.08 11.70 -8.44
N ASP A 114 -8.28 10.79 -7.50
CA ASP A 114 -8.98 11.07 -6.25
C ASP A 114 -8.00 10.98 -5.08
N ILE A 115 -8.10 11.93 -4.13
CA ILE A 115 -7.35 11.92 -2.88
C ILE A 115 -8.30 11.49 -1.77
N GLU A 116 -7.93 10.43 -1.08
CA GLU A 116 -8.70 9.90 0.04
C GLU A 116 -7.84 9.90 1.31
N ARG A 117 -8.51 10.10 2.45
CA ARG A 117 -7.87 10.03 3.77
C ARG A 117 -8.84 9.39 4.75
N ASP A 118 -8.46 8.27 5.34
CA ASP A 118 -9.19 7.73 6.48
C ASP A 118 -8.82 8.48 7.79
N PRO A 119 -9.58 8.33 8.89
CA PRO A 119 -9.31 9.02 10.15
C PRO A 119 -7.89 8.76 10.71
N PHE A 120 -7.39 7.54 10.57
CA PHE A 120 -6.03 7.21 11.00
C PHE A 120 -4.97 7.82 10.07
N GLU A 121 -5.19 7.81 8.75
CA GLU A 121 -4.31 8.51 7.80
C GLU A 121 -4.23 10.01 8.13
N GLN A 122 -5.36 10.62 8.51
CA GLN A 122 -5.38 12.02 8.94
C GLN A 122 -4.52 12.28 10.19
N LEU A 123 -4.61 11.40 11.20
CA LEU A 123 -3.81 11.49 12.42
C LEU A 123 -2.29 11.41 12.14
N PHE A 124 -1.88 10.61 11.17
CA PHE A 124 -0.47 10.47 10.76
C PHE A 124 -0.04 11.48 9.69
N GLY A 125 -0.94 12.37 9.26
CA GLY A 125 -0.68 13.32 8.18
C GLY A 125 -0.44 12.64 6.82
N LEU A 126 -1.08 11.50 6.61
CA LEU A 126 -1.01 10.69 5.40
C LEU A 126 -2.24 10.90 4.51
N ALA A 127 -2.09 10.49 3.26
CA ALA A 127 -3.15 10.38 2.27
C ALA A 127 -2.83 9.27 1.28
N LYS A 128 -3.85 8.81 0.56
CA LYS A 128 -3.70 7.93 -0.60
C LYS A 128 -4.29 8.59 -1.84
N ILE A 129 -3.67 8.32 -2.98
CA ILE A 129 -4.20 8.70 -4.29
C ILE A 129 -4.77 7.44 -4.95
N THR A 130 -5.97 7.57 -5.46
CA THR A 130 -6.65 6.55 -6.27
C THR A 130 -6.75 7.08 -7.70
N VAL A 131 -6.06 6.41 -8.62
CA VAL A 131 -6.07 6.73 -10.06
C VAL A 131 -6.96 5.73 -10.77
N THR A 132 -8.10 6.18 -11.26
CA THR A 132 -9.02 5.36 -12.06
C THR A 132 -8.62 5.44 -13.54
N THR A 133 -8.59 4.28 -14.18
CA THR A 133 -8.25 4.15 -15.60
C THR A 133 -9.31 3.35 -16.32
N ALA A 134 -9.38 3.48 -17.65
CA ALA A 134 -10.25 2.67 -18.51
C ALA A 134 -9.84 1.19 -18.63
N SER A 135 -9.04 0.68 -17.68
CA SER A 135 -8.54 -0.70 -17.65
C SER A 135 -9.41 -1.60 -16.77
N ALA A 136 -9.68 -2.82 -17.24
CA ALA A 136 -10.36 -3.85 -16.45
C ALA A 136 -9.60 -4.29 -15.18
N ALA A 137 -8.31 -3.92 -15.04
CA ALA A 137 -7.49 -4.23 -13.86
C ALA A 137 -7.88 -3.42 -12.60
N GLY A 138 -8.86 -2.52 -12.71
CA GLY A 138 -9.33 -1.66 -11.62
C GLY A 138 -8.39 -0.49 -11.30
N PRO A 139 -8.74 0.35 -10.30
CA PRO A 139 -7.99 1.56 -9.98
C PRO A 139 -6.60 1.25 -9.43
N LEU A 140 -5.64 2.10 -9.78
CA LEU A 140 -4.29 2.08 -9.21
C LEU A 140 -4.25 2.95 -7.96
N ARG A 141 -3.64 2.47 -6.87
CA ARG A 141 -3.58 3.19 -5.60
C ARG A 141 -2.14 3.44 -5.17
N ILE A 142 -1.86 4.67 -4.75
CA ILE A 142 -0.60 5.09 -4.12
C ILE A 142 -0.92 5.45 -2.68
N ALA A 143 -0.69 4.53 -1.74
CA ALA A 143 -0.96 4.73 -0.32
C ALA A 143 0.31 5.16 0.44
N GLY A 144 0.12 5.83 1.59
CA GLY A 144 1.22 6.20 2.48
C GLY A 144 2.03 7.42 2.02
N LEU A 145 1.45 8.29 1.21
CA LEU A 145 1.99 9.61 0.90
C LEU A 145 1.74 10.57 2.07
N THR A 146 2.58 11.60 2.22
CA THR A 146 2.17 12.75 3.04
C THR A 146 1.05 13.51 2.33
N HIS A 147 0.19 14.18 3.10
CA HIS A 147 -0.93 14.92 2.53
C HIS A 147 -0.50 15.93 1.48
N ASP A 148 0.55 16.71 1.78
CA ASP A 148 1.07 17.72 0.86
C ASP A 148 1.58 17.09 -0.44
N ARG A 149 2.33 15.96 -0.33
CA ARG A 149 2.82 15.25 -1.51
C ARG A 149 1.67 14.63 -2.34
N ALA A 150 0.60 14.22 -1.70
CA ALA A 150 -0.58 13.74 -2.41
C ALA A 150 -1.27 14.85 -3.20
N LEU A 151 -1.39 16.06 -2.63
CA LEU A 151 -1.93 17.22 -3.34
C LEU A 151 -1.08 17.62 -4.55
N GLU A 152 0.25 17.74 -4.36
CA GLU A 152 1.18 18.05 -5.45
C GLU A 152 1.10 17.02 -6.58
N LEU A 153 1.09 15.73 -6.24
CA LEU A 153 1.06 14.65 -7.20
C LEU A 153 -0.27 14.60 -7.96
N ALA A 154 -1.40 14.87 -7.30
CA ALA A 154 -2.69 14.93 -7.96
C ALA A 154 -2.79 16.10 -8.95
N ASP A 155 -2.23 17.24 -8.59
CA ASP A 155 -2.14 18.41 -9.50
C ASP A 155 -1.23 18.12 -10.70
N GLU A 156 -0.07 17.51 -10.47
CA GLU A 156 0.85 17.06 -11.53
C GLU A 156 0.18 16.08 -12.49
N LEU A 157 -0.49 15.06 -11.97
CA LEU A 157 -1.21 14.06 -12.79
C LEU A 157 -2.35 14.69 -13.58
N THR A 158 -3.09 15.62 -12.97
CA THR A 158 -4.19 16.31 -13.64
C THR A 158 -3.69 17.15 -14.82
N LYS A 159 -2.63 17.93 -14.60
CA LYS A 159 -2.01 18.74 -15.66
C LYS A 159 -1.47 17.88 -16.80
N THR A 160 -0.76 16.80 -16.49
CA THR A 160 -0.18 15.90 -17.48
C THR A 160 -1.27 15.17 -18.28
N THR A 161 -2.37 14.78 -17.62
CA THR A 161 -3.51 14.14 -18.29
C THR A 161 -4.24 15.12 -19.23
N GLN A 162 -4.37 16.38 -18.83
CA GLN A 162 -4.97 17.42 -19.67
C GLN A 162 -4.10 17.70 -20.90
N ALA A 163 -2.78 17.81 -20.73
CA ALA A 163 -1.85 18.01 -21.84
C ALA A 163 -1.92 16.84 -22.84
N ALA A 164 -1.88 15.59 -22.36
CA ALA A 164 -1.97 14.40 -23.21
C ALA A 164 -3.31 14.29 -23.98
N ARG A 165 -4.40 14.83 -23.43
CA ARG A 165 -5.70 14.89 -24.15
C ARG A 165 -5.74 16.02 -25.18
N GLY A 166 -5.10 17.16 -24.89
CA GLY A 166 -5.04 18.31 -25.81
C GLY A 166 -4.20 18.03 -27.06
N GLU A 167 -3.18 17.20 -26.98
CA GLU A 167 -2.35 16.79 -28.11
C GLU A 167 -3.03 15.74 -29.02
N ALA A 168 -4.07 15.07 -28.50
CA ALA A 168 -4.83 14.04 -29.24
C ALA A 168 -6.04 14.58 -30.01
N THR A 169 -6.28 15.90 -29.99
CA THR A 169 -7.39 16.61 -30.69
C THR A 169 -6.88 17.47 -31.80
#